data_6e2412ed53d9371b4d9b163f2f723960
#
_entry.id   6e2412ed53d9371b4d9b163f2f723960
#
_cell.length_a   1.000
_cell.length_b   1.000
_cell.length_c   1.000
_cell.angle_alpha   90.00
_cell.angle_beta   90.00
_cell.angle_gamma   90.00
#
_symmetry.space_group_name_H-M   'P 1'
#
loop_
_entity.id
_entity.type
_entity.pdbx_description
1 polymer ?
#
loop_
_entity_poly.entity_id
_entity_poly.type
_entity_poly.pdbx_seq_one_letter_code
_entity_poly.pdbx_strand_id
1 'polypeptide(L)'
;MAEVERSRFVRATPAELARRLSPETIVAAEGSFEVRRVDDSGDSGDSNDDVTVVTVGGGGLSFDLRFERRPDGYYYTQVGDAGPFESMETWLRSTRENEGSRLTARSAVSLAVPLPFVDRLAAWKRGGELDRALDALASSVE
;
A
#
# COMPACT_ATOMS: atom_id res chain seq x y z
N MET A 1 -6.21 15.20 8.60
CA MET A 1 -5.83 14.17 7.61
C MET A 1 -5.09 14.82 6.46
N ALA A 2 -3.98 14.26 6.07
CA ALA A 2 -3.18 14.78 4.97
C ALA A 2 -3.02 13.71 3.89
N GLU A 3 -2.93 14.14 2.64
CA GLU A 3 -2.79 13.25 1.51
C GLU A 3 -1.45 13.46 0.82
N VAL A 4 -0.93 12.40 0.22
CA VAL A 4 0.25 12.40 -0.63
C VAL A 4 0.01 11.49 -1.82
N GLU A 5 0.51 11.90 -2.97
CA GLU A 5 0.41 11.11 -4.20
C GLU A 5 1.75 11.07 -4.89
N ARG A 6 2.10 9.90 -5.39
CA ARG A 6 3.31 9.66 -6.18
C ARG A 6 2.96 8.78 -7.35
N SER A 7 3.67 8.93 -8.45
CA SER A 7 3.46 8.05 -9.60
C SER A 7 4.78 7.78 -10.31
N ARG A 8 4.80 6.68 -11.05
CA ARG A 8 5.95 6.28 -11.84
C ARG A 8 5.50 5.53 -13.09
N PHE A 9 6.17 5.77 -14.21
CA PHE A 9 6.01 4.97 -15.41
C PHE A 9 6.72 3.63 -15.24
N VAL A 10 6.06 2.53 -15.60
CA VAL A 10 6.59 1.18 -15.49
C VAL A 10 6.49 0.50 -16.85
N ARG A 11 7.56 -0.18 -17.25
CA ARG A 11 7.62 -0.90 -18.51
C ARG A 11 6.97 -2.27 -18.41
N ALA A 12 5.72 -2.27 -18.04
CA ALA A 12 4.90 -3.48 -17.96
C ALA A 12 3.46 -3.08 -18.22
N THR A 13 2.69 -3.97 -18.84
CA THR A 13 1.28 -3.70 -19.07
C THR A 13 0.50 -3.77 -17.77
N PRO A 14 -0.69 -3.14 -17.70
CA PRO A 14 -1.53 -3.31 -16.51
C PRO A 14 -1.82 -4.77 -16.16
N ALA A 15 -1.97 -5.63 -17.16
CA ALA A 15 -2.20 -7.05 -16.94
C ALA A 15 -0.98 -7.74 -16.31
N GLU A 16 0.23 -7.40 -16.75
CA GLU A 16 1.45 -7.93 -16.14
C GLU A 16 1.59 -7.45 -14.70
N LEU A 17 1.31 -6.17 -14.44
CA LEU A 17 1.33 -5.64 -13.08
C LEU A 17 0.32 -6.37 -12.19
N ALA A 18 -0.90 -6.60 -12.70
CA ALA A 18 -1.92 -7.31 -11.95
C ALA A 18 -1.48 -8.72 -11.55
N ARG A 19 -0.70 -9.39 -12.40
CA ARG A 19 -0.17 -10.72 -12.08
C ARG A 19 0.99 -10.69 -11.09
N ARG A 20 1.75 -9.62 -11.09
CA ARG A 20 2.99 -9.51 -10.29
C ARG A 20 2.79 -8.85 -8.94
N LEU A 21 1.81 -7.97 -8.83
CA LEU A 21 1.53 -7.28 -7.58
C LEU A 21 0.74 -8.19 -6.63
N SER A 22 1.13 -8.15 -5.37
CA SER A 22 0.43 -8.83 -4.29
C SER A 22 0.57 -7.99 -3.04
N PRO A 23 -0.31 -8.18 -2.04
CA PRO A 23 -0.15 -7.48 -0.77
C PRO A 23 1.24 -7.63 -0.16
N GLU A 24 1.81 -8.84 -0.22
CA GLU A 24 3.15 -9.11 0.31
C GLU A 24 4.23 -8.31 -0.41
N THR A 25 4.17 -8.27 -1.75
CA THR A 25 5.17 -7.54 -2.53
C THR A 25 5.06 -6.05 -2.31
N ILE A 26 3.85 -5.54 -2.12
CA ILE A 26 3.63 -4.12 -1.85
C ILE A 26 4.23 -3.73 -0.49
N VAL A 27 3.95 -4.50 0.55
CA VAL A 27 4.52 -4.24 1.89
C VAL A 27 6.04 -4.30 1.85
N ALA A 28 6.60 -5.33 1.21
CA ALA A 28 8.05 -5.49 1.09
C ALA A 28 8.67 -4.31 0.32
N ALA A 29 7.98 -3.82 -0.71
CA ALA A 29 8.46 -2.70 -1.52
C ALA A 29 8.49 -1.39 -0.73
N GLU A 30 7.55 -1.17 0.18
CA GLU A 30 7.55 0.02 1.03
C GLU A 30 8.76 0.04 1.97
N GLY A 31 9.19 -1.14 2.43
CA GLY A 31 10.42 -1.28 3.19
C GLY A 31 10.38 -0.86 4.65
N SER A 32 9.23 -0.43 5.16
CA SER A 32 9.11 0.07 6.54
C SER A 32 8.88 -1.04 7.56
N PHE A 33 8.24 -2.12 7.13
CA PHE A 33 7.88 -3.23 8.01
C PHE A 33 8.11 -4.56 7.31
N GLU A 34 8.23 -5.62 8.11
CA GLU A 34 8.35 -6.98 7.61
C GLU A 34 7.01 -7.67 7.60
N VAL A 35 6.76 -8.45 6.56
CA VAL A 35 5.58 -9.31 6.51
C VAL A 35 5.79 -10.47 7.48
N ARG A 36 4.88 -10.60 8.44
CA ARG A 36 4.90 -11.67 9.44
C ARG A 36 3.91 -12.77 9.12
N ARG A 37 2.78 -12.41 8.53
CA ARG A 37 1.71 -13.36 8.26
C ARG A 37 0.83 -12.80 7.15
N VAL A 38 0.32 -13.68 6.28
CA VAL A 38 -0.63 -13.33 5.24
C VAL A 38 -1.85 -14.23 5.39
N ASP A 39 -3.03 -13.63 5.43
CA ASP A 39 -4.28 -14.35 5.54
C ASP A 39 -5.20 -13.98 4.36
N ASP A 40 -5.25 -14.86 3.38
CA ASP A 40 -6.08 -14.70 2.19
C ASP A 40 -7.51 -15.19 2.37
N SER A 41 -7.76 -15.92 3.44
CA SER A 41 -9.02 -16.60 3.60
C SER A 41 -10.13 -15.70 4.06
N GLY A 42 -10.35 -14.61 3.45
CA GLY A 42 -11.45 -13.75 3.83
C GLY A 42 -12.40 -14.47 4.79
N ASP A 43 -12.46 -13.99 5.90
CA ASP A 43 -12.95 -14.48 7.16
C ASP A 43 -14.35 -15.09 7.19
N SER A 44 -15.01 -15.39 6.15
CA SER A 44 -16.43 -15.61 6.28
C SER A 44 -17.05 -16.57 5.31
N GLY A 45 -16.31 -17.40 4.69
CA GLY A 45 -16.93 -18.31 3.75
C GLY A 45 -17.68 -17.61 2.61
N ASP A 46 -17.79 -16.34 2.64
CA ASP A 46 -18.15 -15.54 1.48
C ASP A 46 -16.89 -15.44 0.67
N SER A 47 -16.88 -16.07 -0.43
CA SER A 47 -15.84 -16.08 -1.44
C SER A 47 -15.32 -14.69 -1.82
N ASN A 48 -14.91 -13.90 -0.85
CA ASN A 48 -14.30 -12.62 -1.10
C ASN A 48 -12.79 -12.84 -1.21
N ASP A 49 -12.40 -13.51 -2.28
CA ASP A 49 -10.99 -13.73 -2.63
C ASP A 49 -10.23 -12.41 -2.81
N ASP A 50 -10.96 -11.29 -2.75
CA ASP A 50 -10.42 -9.96 -2.99
C ASP A 50 -9.85 -9.29 -1.74
N VAL A 51 -10.02 -9.90 -0.58
CA VAL A 51 -9.53 -9.32 0.68
C VAL A 51 -8.41 -10.18 1.26
N THR A 52 -7.31 -9.52 1.60
CA THR A 52 -6.16 -10.15 2.24
C THR A 52 -5.76 -9.31 3.45
N VAL A 53 -5.51 -9.95 4.56
CA VAL A 53 -4.99 -9.29 5.75
C VAL A 53 -3.52 -9.68 5.92
N VAL A 54 -2.65 -8.68 5.97
CA VAL A 54 -1.22 -8.88 6.15
C VAL A 54 -0.83 -8.37 7.53
N THR A 55 -0.30 -9.25 8.35
CA THR A 55 0.28 -8.86 9.64
C THR A 55 1.72 -8.45 9.41
N VAL A 56 2.06 -7.27 9.84
CA VAL A 56 3.39 -6.69 9.65
C VAL A 56 4.00 -6.33 11.01
N GLY A 57 5.30 -6.28 11.06
CA GLY A 57 6.02 -5.92 12.27
C GLY A 57 7.34 -5.24 12.00
N GLY A 58 7.81 -4.51 12.99
CA GLY A 58 9.08 -3.79 12.93
C GLY A 58 9.07 -2.60 13.87
N GLY A 59 10.23 -2.17 14.33
CA GLY A 59 10.35 -1.00 15.19
C GLY A 59 9.56 -1.10 16.49
N GLY A 60 9.33 -2.31 17.00
CA GLY A 60 8.52 -2.52 18.20
C GLY A 60 7.02 -2.56 17.96
N LEU A 61 6.58 -2.43 16.72
CA LEU A 61 5.17 -2.47 16.35
C LEU A 61 4.79 -3.80 15.71
N SER A 62 3.53 -4.19 15.88
CA SER A 62 2.91 -5.30 15.14
C SER A 62 1.46 -4.93 14.91
N PHE A 63 1.04 -4.92 13.66
CA PHE A 63 -0.32 -4.52 13.30
C PHE A 63 -0.72 -5.14 11.98
N ASP A 64 -2.01 -5.03 11.64
CA ASP A 64 -2.55 -5.60 10.42
C ASP A 64 -2.83 -4.52 9.38
N LEU A 65 -2.63 -4.89 8.12
CA LEU A 65 -3.05 -4.12 6.95
C LEU A 65 -4.08 -4.95 6.19
N ARG A 66 -5.21 -4.34 5.88
CA ARG A 66 -6.28 -4.99 5.13
C ARG A 66 -6.21 -4.51 3.69
N PHE A 67 -5.95 -5.45 2.78
CA PHE A 67 -5.86 -5.18 1.35
C PHE A 67 -7.13 -5.63 0.65
N GLU A 68 -7.66 -4.76 -0.20
CA GLU A 68 -8.76 -5.11 -1.11
C GLU A 68 -8.24 -5.03 -2.53
N ARG A 69 -8.41 -6.11 -3.27
CA ARG A 69 -8.08 -6.10 -4.68
C ARG A 69 -9.13 -5.31 -5.45
N ARG A 70 -8.67 -4.43 -6.31
CA ARG A 70 -9.51 -3.61 -7.19
C ARG A 70 -9.19 -3.94 -8.64
N PRO A 71 -10.07 -3.61 -9.61
CA PRO A 71 -9.80 -3.89 -11.03
C PRO A 71 -8.50 -3.27 -11.53
N ASP A 72 -8.09 -2.14 -10.97
CA ASP A 72 -6.90 -1.42 -11.39
C ASP A 72 -5.75 -1.44 -10.38
N GLY A 73 -5.85 -2.24 -9.32
CA GLY A 73 -4.79 -2.32 -8.32
C GLY A 73 -5.29 -2.76 -6.96
N TYR A 74 -4.88 -2.03 -5.93
CA TYR A 74 -5.20 -2.35 -4.55
C TYR A 74 -5.60 -1.12 -3.75
N TYR A 75 -6.47 -1.35 -2.80
CA TYR A 75 -6.80 -0.39 -1.76
C TYR A 75 -6.48 -1.04 -0.42
N TYR A 76 -5.74 -0.36 0.44
CA TYR A 76 -5.43 -0.95 1.73
C TYR A 76 -5.44 0.06 2.86
N THR A 77 -5.74 -0.43 4.05
CA THR A 77 -5.89 0.37 5.25
C THR A 77 -5.17 -0.29 6.42
N GLN A 78 -4.76 0.53 7.38
CA GLN A 78 -4.32 0.02 8.67
C GLN A 78 -5.56 -0.39 9.48
N VAL A 79 -5.53 -1.58 10.06
CA VAL A 79 -6.59 -2.09 10.90
C VAL A 79 -6.27 -1.77 12.35
N GLY A 80 -7.20 -1.12 13.04
CA GLY A 80 -7.03 -0.79 14.44
C GLY A 80 -6.04 0.34 14.68
N ASP A 81 -5.59 0.46 15.91
CA ASP A 81 -4.75 1.56 16.39
C ASP A 81 -3.34 1.11 16.84
N ALA A 82 -2.98 -0.12 16.57
CA ALA A 82 -1.65 -0.65 16.94
C ALA A 82 -0.53 -0.21 16.00
N GLY A 83 -0.86 0.33 14.84
CA GLY A 83 0.12 0.81 13.87
C GLY A 83 0.56 2.25 14.10
N PRO A 84 1.39 2.80 13.21
CA PRO A 84 1.96 4.13 13.40
C PRO A 84 0.98 5.27 13.16
N PHE A 85 -0.15 5.00 12.52
CA PHE A 85 -1.14 6.02 12.19
C PHE A 85 -2.41 5.86 13.01
N GLU A 86 -3.13 6.94 13.24
CA GLU A 86 -4.50 6.87 13.72
C GLU A 86 -5.37 6.28 12.61
N SER A 87 -5.15 6.75 11.38
CA SER A 87 -5.77 6.18 10.20
C SER A 87 -4.84 6.28 9.02
N MET A 88 -4.91 5.29 8.14
CA MET A 88 -4.15 5.27 6.89
C MET A 88 -4.96 4.54 5.83
N GLU A 89 -5.12 5.18 4.70
CA GLU A 89 -5.71 4.58 3.49
C GLU A 89 -4.75 4.79 2.35
N THR A 90 -4.58 3.77 1.52
CA THR A 90 -3.71 3.88 0.35
C THR A 90 -4.38 3.23 -0.86
N TRP A 91 -4.32 3.91 -1.99
CA TRP A 91 -4.78 3.41 -3.29
C TRP A 91 -3.56 3.26 -4.16
N LEU A 92 -3.35 2.05 -4.66
CA LEU A 92 -2.30 1.76 -5.64
C LEU A 92 -2.99 1.36 -6.93
N ARG A 93 -2.81 2.16 -7.98
CA ARG A 93 -3.55 2.01 -9.23
C ARG A 93 -2.61 1.99 -10.42
N SER A 94 -2.92 1.13 -11.39
CA SER A 94 -2.20 1.11 -12.66
C SER A 94 -3.14 1.51 -13.79
N THR A 95 -2.66 2.38 -14.68
CA THR A 95 -3.38 2.77 -15.88
C THR A 95 -2.46 2.62 -17.08
N ARG A 96 -3.02 2.22 -18.20
CA ARG A 96 -2.21 2.08 -19.40
C ARG A 96 -1.67 3.43 -19.85
N GLU A 97 -0.39 3.46 -20.17
CA GLU A 97 0.27 4.66 -20.67
C GLU A 97 1.32 4.22 -21.70
N ASN A 98 1.16 4.64 -22.93
CA ASN A 98 2.06 4.26 -24.02
C ASN A 98 2.22 2.74 -24.12
N GLU A 99 3.44 2.23 -24.06
CA GLU A 99 3.72 0.79 -24.13
C GLU A 99 3.81 0.14 -22.73
N GLY A 100 3.47 0.87 -21.71
CA GLY A 100 3.55 0.38 -20.33
C GLY A 100 2.38 0.85 -19.51
N SER A 101 2.67 1.21 -18.27
CA SER A 101 1.67 1.65 -17.31
C SER A 101 2.17 2.83 -16.50
N ARG A 102 1.23 3.66 -16.06
CA ARG A 102 1.47 4.63 -14.99
C ARG A 102 0.98 4.01 -13.68
N LEU A 103 1.90 3.77 -12.78
CA LEU A 103 1.57 3.26 -11.45
C LEU A 103 1.49 4.45 -10.50
N THR A 104 0.31 4.64 -9.90
CA THR A 104 0.04 5.78 -9.03
C THR A 104 -0.32 5.28 -7.63
N ALA A 105 0.34 5.83 -6.63
CA ALA A 105 0.05 5.55 -5.23
C ALA A 105 -0.42 6.84 -4.57
N ARG A 106 -1.59 6.80 -3.96
CA ARG A 106 -2.15 7.90 -3.19
C ARG A 106 -2.44 7.41 -1.78
N SER A 107 -2.04 8.17 -0.78
CA SER A 107 -2.27 7.80 0.61
C SER A 107 -2.81 8.97 1.41
N ALA A 108 -3.81 8.69 2.23
CA ALA A 108 -4.36 9.63 3.20
C ALA A 108 -4.00 9.13 4.59
N VAL A 109 -3.33 9.98 5.38
CA VAL A 109 -2.83 9.58 6.71
C VAL A 109 -3.20 10.62 7.75
N SER A 110 -3.44 10.15 8.98
CA SER A 110 -3.55 11.01 10.14
C SER A 110 -2.86 10.36 11.34
N LEU A 111 -2.33 11.21 12.22
CA LEU A 111 -1.76 10.76 13.48
C LEU A 111 -2.69 11.17 14.62
N ALA A 112 -2.62 10.43 15.74
CA ALA A 112 -3.45 10.71 16.91
C ALA A 112 -3.01 11.95 17.70
N VAL A 113 -2.08 12.73 17.19
CA VAL A 113 -1.55 13.92 17.85
C VAL A 113 -2.29 15.15 17.33
N PRO A 114 -2.90 15.96 18.20
CA PRO A 114 -3.76 17.07 17.76
C PRO A 114 -2.96 18.36 17.40
N LEU A 115 -1.91 18.21 16.62
CA LEU A 115 -1.11 19.33 16.14
C LEU A 115 -1.27 19.45 14.62
N PRO A 116 -1.56 20.65 14.09
CA PRO A 116 -1.95 20.79 12.68
C PRO A 116 -0.88 20.42 11.67
N PHE A 117 0.40 20.51 12.02
CA PHE A 117 1.47 20.18 11.08
C PHE A 117 1.91 18.71 11.13
N VAL A 118 1.46 17.94 12.12
CA VAL A 118 1.89 16.55 12.33
C VAL A 118 1.41 15.67 11.18
N ASP A 119 0.18 15.86 10.71
CA ASP A 119 -0.35 15.10 9.58
C ASP A 119 0.43 15.40 8.30
N ARG A 120 0.89 16.63 8.12
CA ARG A 120 1.73 16.99 6.97
C ARG A 120 3.07 16.28 7.00
N LEU A 121 3.68 16.17 8.19
CA LEU A 121 4.93 15.43 8.36
C LEU A 121 4.73 13.95 8.09
N ALA A 122 3.61 13.39 8.58
CA ALA A 122 3.26 12.01 8.32
C ALA A 122 3.07 11.75 6.81
N ALA A 123 2.39 12.66 6.12
CA ALA A 123 2.20 12.55 4.68
C ALA A 123 3.53 12.66 3.93
N TRP A 124 4.40 13.56 4.35
CA TRP A 124 5.73 13.71 3.74
C TRP A 124 6.54 12.42 3.89
N LYS A 125 6.55 11.84 5.09
CA LYS A 125 7.24 10.57 5.33
C LYS A 125 6.61 9.45 4.52
N ARG A 126 5.29 9.42 4.46
CA ARG A 126 4.55 8.43 3.65
C ARG A 126 4.90 8.55 2.17
N GLY A 127 5.09 9.78 1.68
CA GLY A 127 5.55 10.00 0.30
C GLY A 127 6.88 9.32 0.01
N GLY A 128 7.81 9.34 0.95
CA GLY A 128 9.08 8.61 0.81
C GLY A 128 8.89 7.11 0.75
N GLU A 129 7.98 6.57 1.55
CA GLU A 129 7.63 5.14 1.49
C GLU A 129 7.01 4.77 0.14
N LEU A 130 6.12 5.60 -0.36
CA LEU A 130 5.50 5.38 -1.67
C LEU A 130 6.53 5.45 -2.80
N ASP A 131 7.47 6.38 -2.75
CA ASP A 131 8.55 6.47 -3.74
C ASP A 131 9.39 5.19 -3.74
N ARG A 132 9.77 4.69 -2.57
CA ARG A 132 10.51 3.42 -2.48
C ARG A 132 9.70 2.25 -3.03
N ALA A 133 8.42 2.21 -2.69
CA ALA A 133 7.53 1.15 -3.15
C ALA A 133 7.42 1.15 -4.68
N LEU A 134 7.17 2.32 -5.26
CA LEU A 134 7.05 2.44 -6.72
C LEU A 134 8.34 2.04 -7.42
N ASP A 135 9.48 2.46 -6.91
CA ASP A 135 10.77 2.10 -7.50
C ASP A 135 11.04 0.60 -7.41
N ALA A 136 10.77 0.00 -6.26
CA ALA A 136 10.99 -1.43 -6.06
C ALA A 136 10.03 -2.27 -6.89
N LEU A 137 8.76 -1.88 -6.96
CA LEU A 137 7.77 -2.59 -7.78
C LEU A 137 8.10 -2.49 -9.27
N ALA A 138 8.49 -1.30 -9.73
CA ALA A 138 8.89 -1.13 -11.12
C ALA A 138 10.10 -2.00 -11.46
N SER A 139 11.11 -2.04 -10.61
CA SER A 139 12.29 -2.85 -10.83
C SER A 139 11.99 -4.34 -10.85
N SER A 140 11.01 -4.78 -10.08
CA SER A 140 10.65 -6.20 -9.99
C SER A 140 9.91 -6.72 -11.23
N VAL A 141 9.26 -5.85 -11.99
CA VAL A 141 8.45 -6.23 -13.15
C VAL A 141 9.08 -5.85 -14.49
N GLU A 142 10.07 -4.99 -14.47
CA GLU A 142 10.79 -4.57 -15.71
C GLU A 142 11.82 -5.58 -16.17
#